data_9d70b93e51e185e9e6678ab5a5a12681
#
_entry.id   9d70b93e51e185e9e6678ab5a5a12681
#
_cell.length_a   1.000
_cell.length_b   1.000
_cell.length_c   1.000
_cell.angle_alpha   90.00
_cell.angle_beta   90.00
_cell.angle_gamma   90.00
#
_symmetry.space_group_name_H-M   'P 1'
#
loop_
_entity.id
_entity.type
_entity.pdbx_description
1 polymer ?
#
loop_
_entity_poly.entity_id
_entity_poly.type
_entity_poly.pdbx_seq_one_letter_code
_entity_poly.pdbx_strand_id
1 'polypeptide(L)'
;MYSDDILKRLSSELSGKLETSVLLWMHDPVGRDAIVVKQGLSSETKNLQAATEVICSRTPSQIQCFKQLYHSRFGVPLEHDIEMQASGDHKKLLLAYVSTPRYEGLEFDREIAAKDSKALFKAGEKKLGTDEKTFIHIFSERSRAQLAAIISAYHDMYGNSLKKAVKGETSGLFEYALLTILSCSENPARYFAKVLHKAMKGLGTDDTTLIRVIVTRTEIDMQYIKAEYLKKYKKTLNDAVHSETSGHYRTFLLFLLGPNR
;
A
#
# COMPACT_ATOMS: atom_id res chain seq x y z
N MET A 1 -11.51 -10.39 -26.06
CA MET A 1 -10.97 -11.16 -27.20
C MET A 1 -9.64 -10.60 -27.70
N TYR A 2 -9.52 -9.36 -28.23
CA TYR A 2 -8.23 -8.80 -28.67
C TYR A 2 -7.19 -8.59 -27.54
N SER A 3 -7.63 -8.20 -26.35
CA SER A 3 -6.74 -7.95 -25.22
C SER A 3 -6.04 -9.22 -24.71
N ASP A 4 -6.75 -10.34 -24.66
CA ASP A 4 -6.19 -11.61 -24.19
C ASP A 4 -5.17 -12.21 -25.18
N ASP A 5 -5.39 -12.00 -26.49
CA ASP A 5 -4.44 -12.43 -27.51
C ASP A 5 -3.14 -11.61 -27.47
N ILE A 6 -3.24 -10.30 -27.20
CA ILE A 6 -2.05 -9.44 -27.04
C ILE A 6 -1.25 -9.86 -25.80
N LEU A 7 -1.89 -10.11 -24.66
CA LEU A 7 -1.21 -10.55 -23.45
C LEU A 7 -0.51 -11.89 -23.63
N LYS A 8 -1.16 -12.87 -24.28
CA LYS A 8 -0.56 -14.16 -24.61
C LYS A 8 0.65 -14.01 -25.53
N ARG A 9 0.54 -13.17 -26.57
CA ARG A 9 1.65 -12.90 -27.47
C ARG A 9 2.83 -12.22 -26.77
N LEU A 10 2.57 -11.22 -25.94
CA LEU A 10 3.61 -10.56 -25.15
C LEU A 10 4.30 -11.56 -24.20
N SER A 11 3.53 -12.43 -23.55
CA SER A 11 4.09 -13.46 -22.67
C SER A 11 4.95 -14.50 -23.42
N SER A 12 4.66 -14.77 -24.71
CA SER A 12 5.48 -15.67 -25.51
C SER A 12 6.79 -15.03 -26.02
N GLU A 13 6.83 -13.70 -26.13
CA GLU A 13 7.99 -12.94 -26.67
C GLU A 13 8.89 -12.38 -25.57
N LEU A 14 8.36 -12.16 -24.37
CA LEU A 14 9.07 -11.58 -23.24
C LEU A 14 9.41 -12.63 -22.19
N SER A 15 10.33 -12.32 -21.31
CA SER A 15 10.69 -13.20 -20.20
C SER A 15 11.10 -12.43 -18.94
N GLY A 16 10.95 -13.06 -17.78
CA GLY A 16 11.45 -12.60 -16.50
C GLY A 16 10.86 -11.27 -16.04
N LYS A 17 11.68 -10.38 -15.51
CA LYS A 17 11.25 -9.10 -14.91
C LYS A 17 10.62 -8.14 -15.93
N LEU A 18 11.10 -8.16 -17.17
CA LEU A 18 10.51 -7.36 -18.26
C LEU A 18 9.11 -7.85 -18.58
N GLU A 19 8.92 -9.15 -18.75
CA GLU A 19 7.61 -9.76 -18.96
C GLU A 19 6.63 -9.36 -17.84
N THR A 20 7.01 -9.59 -16.59
CA THR A 20 6.18 -9.28 -15.41
C THR A 20 5.77 -7.81 -15.40
N SER A 21 6.70 -6.89 -15.66
CA SER A 21 6.43 -5.45 -15.62
C SER A 21 5.55 -5.00 -16.79
N VAL A 22 5.78 -5.50 -17.99
CA VAL A 22 4.98 -5.16 -19.18
C VAL A 22 3.58 -5.73 -19.07
N LEU A 23 3.43 -7.00 -18.70
CA LEU A 23 2.10 -7.62 -18.56
C LEU A 23 1.25 -6.91 -17.50
N LEU A 24 1.84 -6.51 -16.37
CA LEU A 24 1.11 -5.72 -15.38
C LEU A 24 0.74 -4.32 -15.91
N TRP A 25 1.63 -3.67 -16.65
CA TRP A 25 1.39 -2.35 -17.26
C TRP A 25 0.26 -2.36 -18.29
N MET A 26 0.06 -3.44 -19.02
CA MET A 26 -1.01 -3.58 -20.05
C MET A 26 -2.42 -3.45 -19.48
N HIS A 27 -2.60 -3.52 -18.18
CA HIS A 27 -3.88 -3.29 -17.53
C HIS A 27 -4.03 -1.81 -17.11
N ASP A 28 -5.28 -1.35 -16.99
CA ASP A 28 -5.58 -0.05 -16.41
C ASP A 28 -5.20 -0.01 -14.91
N PRO A 29 -5.13 1.19 -14.29
CA PRO A 29 -4.72 1.30 -12.88
C PRO A 29 -5.56 0.46 -11.91
N VAL A 30 -6.87 0.34 -12.14
CA VAL A 30 -7.78 -0.48 -11.32
C VAL A 30 -7.49 -1.97 -11.50
N GLY A 31 -7.26 -2.39 -12.75
CA GLY A 31 -6.89 -3.76 -13.10
C GLY A 31 -5.54 -4.18 -12.52
N ARG A 32 -4.56 -3.28 -12.49
CA ARG A 32 -3.25 -3.53 -11.85
C ARG A 32 -3.41 -3.82 -10.38
N ASP A 33 -4.19 -3.01 -9.66
CA ASP A 33 -4.46 -3.21 -8.24
C ASP A 33 -5.17 -4.55 -7.98
N ALA A 34 -6.19 -4.88 -8.77
CA ALA A 34 -6.93 -6.14 -8.66
C ALA A 34 -6.01 -7.36 -8.89
N ILE A 35 -5.11 -7.30 -9.88
CA ILE A 35 -4.16 -8.37 -10.18
C ILE A 35 -3.15 -8.55 -9.05
N VAL A 36 -2.53 -7.46 -8.57
CA VAL A 36 -1.56 -7.52 -7.46
C VAL A 36 -2.19 -8.10 -6.21
N VAL A 37 -3.42 -7.68 -5.88
CA VAL A 37 -4.14 -8.20 -4.72
C VAL A 37 -4.49 -9.68 -4.92
N LYS A 38 -4.98 -10.08 -6.10
CA LYS A 38 -5.28 -11.50 -6.39
C LYS A 38 -4.06 -12.39 -6.27
N GLN A 39 -2.93 -11.97 -6.84
CA GLN A 39 -1.66 -12.69 -6.71
C GLN A 39 -1.20 -12.77 -5.25
N GLY A 40 -1.31 -11.68 -4.51
CA GLY A 40 -0.92 -11.63 -3.10
C GLY A 40 -1.79 -12.49 -2.18
N LEU A 41 -3.06 -12.69 -2.54
CA LEU A 41 -4.03 -13.54 -1.85
C LEU A 41 -4.12 -14.96 -2.45
N SER A 42 -3.27 -15.31 -3.41
CA SER A 42 -3.22 -16.66 -3.97
C SER A 42 -2.42 -17.61 -3.07
N SER A 43 -2.85 -18.87 -2.96
CA SER A 43 -2.10 -19.91 -2.24
C SER A 43 -0.78 -20.27 -2.91
N GLU A 44 -0.67 -20.09 -4.23
CA GLU A 44 0.53 -20.44 -5.02
C GLU A 44 1.65 -19.40 -4.88
N THR A 45 1.30 -18.13 -4.91
CA THR A 45 2.28 -17.02 -4.91
C THR A 45 2.24 -16.18 -3.64
N LYS A 46 1.56 -16.63 -2.61
CA LYS A 46 1.20 -15.94 -1.38
C LYS A 46 2.17 -14.81 -0.97
N ASN A 47 1.79 -13.58 -1.27
CA ASN A 47 2.47 -12.37 -0.83
C ASN A 47 1.49 -11.42 -0.14
N LEU A 48 1.07 -11.81 1.06
CA LEU A 48 0.11 -11.03 1.85
C LEU A 48 0.58 -9.60 2.12
N GLN A 49 1.89 -9.37 2.16
CA GLN A 49 2.42 -8.02 2.34
C GLN A 49 2.10 -7.13 1.15
N ALA A 50 2.23 -7.62 -0.09
CA ALA A 50 1.89 -6.87 -1.29
C ALA A 50 0.39 -6.57 -1.38
N ALA A 51 -0.47 -7.56 -1.11
CA ALA A 51 -1.92 -7.36 -1.05
C ALA A 51 -2.31 -6.34 0.02
N THR A 52 -1.74 -6.46 1.22
CA THR A 52 -1.95 -5.53 2.34
C THR A 52 -1.54 -4.10 1.98
N GLU A 53 -0.39 -3.92 1.33
CA GLU A 53 0.09 -2.61 0.90
C GLU A 53 -0.88 -1.95 -0.07
N VAL A 54 -1.35 -2.68 -1.08
CA VAL A 54 -2.33 -2.15 -2.03
C VAL A 54 -3.62 -1.78 -1.30
N ILE A 55 -4.22 -2.69 -0.56
CA ILE A 55 -5.48 -2.45 0.17
C ILE A 55 -5.36 -1.24 1.10
N CYS A 56 -4.33 -1.20 1.96
CA CYS A 56 -4.18 -0.19 3.01
C CYS A 56 -3.67 1.17 2.50
N SER A 57 -3.17 1.25 1.28
CA SER A 57 -2.68 2.49 0.67
C SER A 57 -3.65 3.14 -0.31
N ARG A 58 -4.78 2.50 -0.63
CA ARG A 58 -5.78 3.04 -1.56
C ARG A 58 -6.86 3.85 -0.84
N THR A 59 -7.46 4.79 -1.56
CA THR A 59 -8.63 5.53 -1.06
C THR A 59 -9.86 4.64 -1.08
N PRO A 60 -10.92 4.97 -0.32
CA PRO A 60 -12.18 4.23 -0.36
C PRO A 60 -12.75 4.09 -1.78
N SER A 61 -12.74 5.15 -2.58
CA SER A 61 -13.19 5.10 -3.98
C SER A 61 -12.36 4.14 -4.82
N GLN A 62 -11.04 4.16 -4.68
CA GLN A 62 -10.15 3.21 -5.38
C GLN A 62 -10.42 1.77 -4.95
N ILE A 63 -10.65 1.52 -3.66
CA ILE A 63 -11.00 0.20 -3.14
C ILE A 63 -12.32 -0.28 -3.76
N GLN A 64 -13.36 0.56 -3.81
CA GLN A 64 -14.63 0.18 -4.41
C GLN A 64 -14.49 -0.17 -5.90
N CYS A 65 -13.73 0.63 -6.66
CA CYS A 65 -13.47 0.35 -8.07
C CYS A 65 -12.78 -1.01 -8.28
N PHE A 66 -11.70 -1.27 -7.56
CA PHE A 66 -11.00 -2.52 -7.77
C PHE A 66 -11.74 -3.74 -7.18
N LYS A 67 -12.55 -3.60 -6.15
CA LYS A 67 -13.44 -4.67 -5.65
C LYS A 67 -14.44 -5.12 -6.72
N GLN A 68 -15.08 -4.17 -7.40
CA GLN A 68 -16.02 -4.46 -8.49
C GLN A 68 -15.32 -5.20 -9.63
N LEU A 69 -14.16 -4.71 -10.05
CA LEU A 69 -13.37 -5.36 -11.08
C LEU A 69 -12.84 -6.73 -10.64
N TYR A 70 -12.42 -6.85 -9.38
CA TYR A 70 -11.97 -8.11 -8.78
C TYR A 70 -13.04 -9.18 -8.87
N HIS A 71 -14.26 -8.86 -8.45
CA HIS A 71 -15.38 -9.80 -8.53
C HIS A 71 -15.72 -10.17 -9.97
N SER A 72 -15.84 -9.20 -10.86
CA SER A 72 -16.19 -9.47 -12.27
C SER A 72 -15.12 -10.28 -13.00
N ARG A 73 -13.85 -10.10 -12.67
CA ARG A 73 -12.73 -10.75 -13.35
C ARG A 73 -12.39 -12.15 -12.78
N PHE A 74 -12.49 -12.31 -11.48
CA PHE A 74 -12.05 -13.54 -10.79
C PHE A 74 -13.20 -14.41 -10.29
N GLY A 75 -14.45 -13.95 -10.42
CA GLY A 75 -15.66 -14.70 -10.06
C GLY A 75 -15.91 -14.82 -8.55
N VAL A 76 -15.07 -14.20 -7.72
CA VAL A 76 -15.19 -14.22 -6.25
C VAL A 76 -15.04 -12.81 -5.66
N PRO A 77 -15.76 -12.48 -4.56
CA PRO A 77 -15.55 -11.22 -3.87
C PRO A 77 -14.13 -11.12 -3.26
N LEU A 78 -13.58 -9.92 -3.18
CA LEU A 78 -12.30 -9.68 -2.52
C LEU A 78 -12.29 -10.17 -1.07
N GLU A 79 -13.38 -9.95 -0.35
CA GLU A 79 -13.56 -10.36 1.04
C GLU A 79 -13.43 -11.88 1.21
N HIS A 80 -13.89 -12.65 0.25
CA HIS A 80 -13.74 -14.12 0.27
C HIS A 80 -12.28 -14.53 0.28
N ASP A 81 -11.45 -13.97 -0.62
CA ASP A 81 -10.03 -14.31 -0.69
C ASP A 81 -9.25 -13.80 0.55
N ILE A 82 -9.63 -12.64 1.11
CA ILE A 82 -9.09 -12.18 2.40
C ILE A 82 -9.43 -13.17 3.52
N GLU A 83 -10.69 -13.62 3.60
CA GLU A 83 -11.16 -14.58 4.61
C GLU A 83 -10.37 -15.89 4.55
N MET A 84 -10.09 -16.37 3.35
CA MET A 84 -9.40 -17.63 3.12
C MET A 84 -7.88 -17.56 3.34
N GLN A 85 -7.24 -16.42 3.06
CA GLN A 85 -5.77 -16.31 3.02
C GLN A 85 -5.15 -15.55 4.18
N ALA A 86 -5.87 -14.59 4.76
CA ALA A 86 -5.43 -13.86 5.93
C ALA A 86 -5.89 -14.51 7.24
N SER A 87 -5.30 -14.13 8.37
CA SER A 87 -5.61 -14.70 9.68
C SER A 87 -5.53 -13.66 10.80
N GLY A 88 -6.13 -13.98 11.96
CA GLY A 88 -6.04 -13.17 13.18
C GLY A 88 -6.56 -11.74 13.00
N ASP A 89 -5.92 -10.80 13.68
CA ASP A 89 -6.32 -9.39 13.66
C ASP A 89 -5.96 -8.69 12.35
N HIS A 90 -4.95 -9.18 11.61
CA HIS A 90 -4.68 -8.77 10.25
C HIS A 90 -5.89 -9.01 9.32
N LYS A 91 -6.49 -10.21 9.36
CA LYS A 91 -7.72 -10.53 8.61
C LYS A 91 -8.87 -9.60 8.99
N LYS A 92 -9.12 -9.44 10.28
CA LYS A 92 -10.20 -8.58 10.79
C LYS A 92 -10.05 -7.14 10.33
N LEU A 93 -8.80 -6.60 10.37
CA LEU A 93 -8.52 -5.25 9.89
C LEU A 93 -8.76 -5.12 8.40
N LEU A 94 -8.25 -6.03 7.56
CA LEU A 94 -8.44 -5.97 6.11
C LEU A 94 -9.93 -6.04 5.74
N LEU A 95 -10.70 -6.96 6.32
CA LEU A 95 -12.14 -7.08 6.07
C LEU A 95 -12.88 -5.79 6.45
N ALA A 96 -12.62 -5.25 7.63
CA ALA A 96 -13.22 -3.98 8.07
C ALA A 96 -12.81 -2.83 7.12
N TYR A 97 -11.54 -2.76 6.73
CA TYR A 97 -11.00 -1.69 5.91
C TYR A 97 -11.59 -1.65 4.49
N VAL A 98 -11.81 -2.81 3.86
CA VAL A 98 -12.40 -2.88 2.50
C VAL A 98 -13.92 -2.76 2.50
N SER A 99 -14.58 -2.95 3.65
CA SER A 99 -16.04 -2.92 3.77
C SER A 99 -16.58 -1.57 4.24
N THR A 100 -15.77 -0.75 4.91
CA THR A 100 -16.22 0.51 5.48
C THR A 100 -16.09 1.66 4.48
N PRO A 101 -17.19 2.36 4.16
CA PRO A 101 -17.17 3.55 3.31
C PRO A 101 -16.68 4.76 4.10
N ARG A 102 -15.36 4.98 4.12
CA ARG A 102 -14.76 6.12 4.83
C ARG A 102 -14.92 7.42 4.03
N TYR A 103 -15.00 8.52 4.75
CA TYR A 103 -14.97 9.86 4.17
C TYR A 103 -13.61 10.15 3.47
N GLU A 104 -13.63 10.79 2.31
CA GLU A 104 -12.43 11.13 1.52
C GLU A 104 -12.09 12.62 1.51
N GLY A 105 -12.88 13.47 2.15
CA GLY A 105 -12.61 14.90 2.26
C GLY A 105 -11.43 15.23 3.18
N LEU A 106 -11.08 16.50 3.22
CA LEU A 106 -9.96 17.02 4.00
C LEU A 106 -10.34 17.46 5.41
N GLU A 107 -11.64 17.54 5.70
CA GLU A 107 -12.17 17.95 7.00
C GLU A 107 -11.90 16.87 8.05
N PHE A 108 -11.61 17.34 9.25
CA PHE A 108 -11.41 16.50 10.42
C PHE A 108 -11.94 17.20 11.68
N ASP A 109 -12.27 16.40 12.66
CA ASP A 109 -12.76 16.84 13.96
C ASP A 109 -11.66 16.68 15.03
N ARG A 110 -11.31 17.80 15.70
CA ARG A 110 -10.27 17.83 16.73
C ARG A 110 -10.68 17.11 18.02
N GLU A 111 -11.95 17.14 18.38
CA GLU A 111 -12.46 16.47 19.58
C GLU A 111 -12.44 14.95 19.38
N ILE A 112 -12.87 14.50 18.21
CA ILE A 112 -12.76 13.09 17.81
C ILE A 112 -11.28 12.66 17.77
N ALA A 113 -10.36 13.49 17.24
CA ALA A 113 -8.95 13.18 17.21
C ALA A 113 -8.37 13.00 18.63
N ALA A 114 -8.73 13.89 19.56
CA ALA A 114 -8.30 13.79 20.95
C ALA A 114 -8.93 12.56 21.66
N LYS A 115 -10.20 12.27 21.41
CA LYS A 115 -10.91 11.09 21.96
C LYS A 115 -10.29 9.79 21.46
N ASP A 116 -10.04 9.69 20.15
CA ASP A 116 -9.47 8.48 19.54
C ASP A 116 -8.00 8.28 19.99
N SER A 117 -7.22 9.37 20.14
CA SER A 117 -5.86 9.30 20.70
C SER A 117 -5.87 8.75 22.11
N LYS A 118 -6.80 9.17 22.98
CA LYS A 118 -6.98 8.62 24.32
C LYS A 118 -7.36 7.13 24.30
N ALA A 119 -8.25 6.76 23.38
CA ALA A 119 -8.68 5.36 23.21
C ALA A 119 -7.50 4.47 22.79
N LEU A 120 -6.71 4.90 21.80
CA LEU A 120 -5.52 4.17 21.32
C LEU A 120 -4.45 4.05 22.41
N PHE A 121 -4.19 5.11 23.17
CA PHE A 121 -3.25 5.05 24.29
C PHE A 121 -3.69 4.06 25.38
N LYS A 122 -4.98 4.06 25.72
CA LYS A 122 -5.55 3.09 26.70
C LYS A 122 -5.53 1.66 26.19
N ALA A 123 -5.73 1.47 24.87
CA ALA A 123 -5.76 0.16 24.22
C ALA A 123 -4.36 -0.48 24.08
N GLY A 124 -3.32 0.32 24.05
CA GLY A 124 -1.93 -0.11 23.94
C GLY A 124 -1.10 0.27 25.17
N GLU A 125 -0.32 1.33 25.11
CA GLU A 125 0.74 1.71 26.06
C GLU A 125 0.31 1.75 27.56
N LYS A 126 -0.98 1.94 27.85
CA LYS A 126 -1.49 1.97 29.23
C LYS A 126 -1.89 0.61 29.77
N LYS A 127 -1.94 -0.43 28.94
CA LYS A 127 -2.49 -1.76 29.30
C LYS A 127 -1.41 -2.84 29.19
N LEU A 128 -1.48 -3.84 30.02
CA LEU A 128 -0.72 -5.07 29.79
C LEU A 128 -1.42 -5.89 28.70
N GLY A 129 -0.79 -6.05 27.56
CA GLY A 129 -1.39 -6.55 26.31
C GLY A 129 -2.14 -5.46 25.56
N THR A 130 -2.57 -5.77 24.35
CA THR A 130 -3.16 -4.81 23.41
C THR A 130 -4.65 -5.10 23.23
N ASP A 131 -5.47 -4.06 23.09
CA ASP A 131 -6.85 -4.16 22.61
C ASP A 131 -6.90 -3.89 21.10
N GLU A 132 -6.66 -4.92 20.32
CA GLU A 132 -6.60 -4.86 18.86
C GLU A 132 -7.93 -4.41 18.25
N LYS A 133 -9.07 -4.69 18.92
CA LYS A 133 -10.39 -4.26 18.42
C LYS A 133 -10.52 -2.74 18.35
N THR A 134 -9.97 -2.03 19.32
CA THR A 134 -9.93 -0.56 19.31
C THR A 134 -9.09 -0.04 18.16
N PHE A 135 -7.91 -0.64 17.89
CA PHE A 135 -7.08 -0.29 16.73
C PHE A 135 -7.82 -0.56 15.42
N ILE A 136 -8.40 -1.75 15.25
CA ILE A 136 -9.15 -2.13 14.05
C ILE A 136 -10.29 -1.14 13.79
N HIS A 137 -11.10 -0.83 14.81
CA HIS A 137 -12.22 0.09 14.69
C HIS A 137 -11.77 1.50 14.23
N ILE A 138 -10.83 2.11 14.93
CA ILE A 138 -10.40 3.48 14.60
C ILE A 138 -9.76 3.51 13.21
N PHE A 139 -8.88 2.57 12.86
CA PHE A 139 -8.18 2.56 11.59
C PHE A 139 -9.06 2.23 10.40
N SER A 140 -10.14 1.48 10.59
CA SER A 140 -11.09 1.15 9.51
C SER A 140 -12.19 2.18 9.33
N GLU A 141 -12.51 2.99 10.35
CA GLU A 141 -13.62 3.95 10.32
C GLU A 141 -13.18 5.38 9.94
N ARG A 142 -11.96 5.78 10.31
CA ARG A 142 -11.54 7.17 10.17
C ARG A 142 -10.99 7.47 8.77
N SER A 143 -11.32 8.67 8.26
CA SER A 143 -10.75 9.22 7.03
C SER A 143 -9.23 9.43 7.16
N ARG A 144 -8.53 9.58 6.04
CA ARG A 144 -7.10 9.92 6.06
C ARG A 144 -6.82 11.22 6.81
N ALA A 145 -7.65 12.26 6.58
CA ALA A 145 -7.52 13.53 7.27
C ALA A 145 -7.72 13.38 8.78
N GLN A 146 -8.72 12.60 9.19
CA GLN A 146 -8.97 12.31 10.60
C GLN A 146 -7.82 11.52 11.24
N LEU A 147 -7.27 10.51 10.55
CA LEU A 147 -6.11 9.76 11.03
C LEU A 147 -4.85 10.64 11.14
N ALA A 148 -4.63 11.56 10.21
CA ALA A 148 -3.54 12.53 10.31
C ALA A 148 -3.70 13.45 11.54
N ALA A 149 -4.93 13.88 11.83
CA ALA A 149 -5.23 14.65 13.04
C ALA A 149 -5.02 13.83 14.32
N ILE A 150 -5.39 12.54 14.32
CA ILE A 150 -5.13 11.62 15.45
C ILE A 150 -3.61 11.46 15.67
N ILE A 151 -2.80 11.31 14.62
CA ILE A 151 -1.34 11.21 14.73
C ILE A 151 -0.77 12.46 15.43
N SER A 152 -1.22 13.66 15.04
CA SER A 152 -0.78 14.90 15.67
C SER A 152 -1.24 14.99 17.13
N ALA A 153 -2.53 14.76 17.39
CA ALA A 153 -3.08 14.80 18.74
C ALA A 153 -2.41 13.79 19.70
N TYR A 154 -2.10 12.60 19.21
CA TYR A 154 -1.40 11.58 20.00
C TYR A 154 -0.01 12.05 20.40
N HIS A 155 0.73 12.64 19.48
CA HIS A 155 2.05 13.20 19.77
C HIS A 155 1.97 14.35 20.78
N ASP A 156 1.04 15.29 20.59
CA ASP A 156 0.85 16.45 21.47
C ASP A 156 0.45 16.04 22.89
N MET A 157 -0.34 14.98 23.04
CA MET A 157 -0.84 14.51 24.33
C MET A 157 0.15 13.65 25.10
N TYR A 158 0.95 12.83 24.40
CA TYR A 158 1.76 11.78 25.03
C TYR A 158 3.27 11.92 24.77
N GLY A 159 3.69 12.88 23.94
CA GLY A 159 5.11 13.09 23.61
C GLY A 159 5.74 11.94 22.79
N ASN A 160 4.95 10.95 22.39
CA ASN A 160 5.38 9.78 21.62
C ASN A 160 4.65 9.72 20.27
N SER A 161 5.28 9.13 19.25
CA SER A 161 4.59 8.98 17.97
C SER A 161 3.66 7.77 17.98
N LEU A 162 2.45 7.93 17.43
CA LEU A 162 1.49 6.83 17.28
C LEU A 162 2.10 5.64 16.51
N LYS A 163 2.96 5.89 15.52
CA LYS A 163 3.68 4.81 14.81
C LYS A 163 4.63 4.02 15.72
N LYS A 164 5.26 4.69 16.70
CA LYS A 164 6.11 4.00 17.66
C LYS A 164 5.28 3.17 18.62
N ALA A 165 4.14 3.70 19.08
CA ALA A 165 3.18 2.95 19.88
C ALA A 165 2.68 1.71 19.14
N VAL A 166 2.23 1.83 17.86
CA VAL A 166 1.82 0.68 17.04
C VAL A 166 2.91 -0.39 16.96
N LYS A 167 4.17 -0.01 16.76
CA LYS A 167 5.31 -0.96 16.72
C LYS A 167 5.58 -1.65 18.04
N GLY A 168 5.32 -1.00 19.14
CA GLY A 168 5.48 -1.58 20.46
C GLY A 168 4.37 -2.53 20.87
N GLU A 169 3.18 -2.30 20.34
CA GLU A 169 1.94 -2.97 20.74
C GLU A 169 1.49 -4.07 19.78
N THR A 170 1.98 -4.07 18.53
CA THR A 170 1.53 -5.00 17.50
C THR A 170 2.72 -5.61 16.74
N SER A 171 2.46 -6.65 15.95
CA SER A 171 3.51 -7.35 15.22
C SER A 171 3.02 -7.90 13.86
N GLY A 172 3.95 -8.32 13.03
CA GLY A 172 3.70 -9.03 11.79
C GLY A 172 2.89 -8.22 10.77
N LEU A 173 1.97 -8.88 10.05
CA LEU A 173 1.17 -8.25 9.01
C LEU A 173 0.10 -7.29 9.57
N PHE A 174 -0.34 -7.48 10.80
CA PHE A 174 -1.23 -6.54 11.47
C PHE A 174 -0.53 -5.19 11.72
N GLU A 175 0.67 -5.22 12.30
CA GLU A 175 1.53 -4.03 12.44
C GLU A 175 1.79 -3.37 11.09
N TYR A 176 2.16 -4.17 10.09
CA TYR A 176 2.44 -3.68 8.75
C TYR A 176 1.25 -2.94 8.12
N ALA A 177 0.04 -3.48 8.26
CA ALA A 177 -1.19 -2.84 7.79
C ALA A 177 -1.46 -1.51 8.48
N LEU A 178 -1.39 -1.47 9.82
CA LEU A 178 -1.59 -0.26 10.62
C LEU A 178 -0.57 0.84 10.25
N LEU A 179 0.71 0.47 10.14
CA LEU A 179 1.77 1.42 9.76
C LEU A 179 1.63 1.93 8.32
N THR A 180 1.14 1.09 7.40
CA THR A 180 0.83 1.49 6.03
C THR A 180 -0.30 2.52 6.00
N ILE A 181 -1.41 2.25 6.72
CA ILE A 181 -2.54 3.17 6.85
C ILE A 181 -2.08 4.52 7.42
N LEU A 182 -1.37 4.53 8.54
CA LEU A 182 -0.86 5.77 9.16
C LEU A 182 0.08 6.54 8.23
N SER A 183 1.00 5.83 7.55
CA SER A 183 1.97 6.48 6.68
C SER A 183 1.31 7.10 5.45
N CYS A 184 0.31 6.43 4.88
CA CYS A 184 -0.47 6.94 3.76
C CYS A 184 -1.45 8.04 4.18
N SER A 185 -1.88 8.08 5.45
CA SER A 185 -2.69 9.19 5.97
C SER A 185 -1.89 10.48 6.11
N GLU A 186 -0.60 10.39 6.43
CA GLU A 186 0.28 11.56 6.46
C GLU A 186 0.73 11.99 5.06
N ASN A 187 1.30 11.07 4.28
CA ASN A 187 1.81 11.38 2.95
C ASN A 187 2.09 10.08 2.18
N PRO A 188 1.18 9.67 1.25
CA PRO A 188 1.36 8.44 0.47
C PRO A 188 2.63 8.46 -0.40
N ALA A 189 2.97 9.61 -1.00
CA ALA A 189 4.16 9.71 -1.83
C ALA A 189 5.46 9.47 -1.03
N ARG A 190 5.52 9.98 0.20
CA ARG A 190 6.63 9.72 1.14
C ARG A 190 6.68 8.25 1.56
N TYR A 191 5.54 7.61 1.73
CA TYR A 191 5.46 6.18 2.02
C TYR A 191 6.08 5.37 0.88
N PHE A 192 5.62 5.57 -0.37
CA PHE A 192 6.13 4.83 -1.52
C PHE A 192 7.58 5.15 -1.85
N ALA A 193 8.05 6.39 -1.64
CA ALA A 193 9.47 6.71 -1.75
C ALA A 193 10.34 5.88 -0.80
N LYS A 194 9.86 5.63 0.44
CA LYS A 194 10.55 4.75 1.40
C LYS A 194 10.50 3.28 0.96
N VAL A 195 9.37 2.81 0.44
CA VAL A 195 9.22 1.44 -0.07
C VAL A 195 10.20 1.19 -1.23
N LEU A 196 10.25 2.09 -2.21
CA LEU A 196 11.18 2.00 -3.33
C LEU A 196 12.64 2.03 -2.87
N HIS A 197 13.00 2.92 -1.94
CA HIS A 197 14.36 2.95 -1.40
C HIS A 197 14.73 1.63 -0.70
N LYS A 198 13.80 1.07 0.10
CA LYS A 198 14.02 -0.22 0.76
C LYS A 198 14.21 -1.36 -0.24
N ALA A 199 13.44 -1.36 -1.34
CA ALA A 199 13.53 -2.36 -2.39
C ALA A 199 14.88 -2.34 -3.13
N MET A 200 15.57 -1.18 -3.14
CA MET A 200 16.86 -0.97 -3.81
C MET A 200 18.04 -0.86 -2.84
N LYS A 201 17.81 -0.95 -1.53
CA LYS A 201 18.87 -0.81 -0.54
C LYS A 201 19.43 -2.18 -0.11
N GLY A 202 20.73 -2.35 -0.22
CA GLY A 202 21.42 -3.54 0.28
C GLY A 202 22.03 -4.40 -0.83
N LEU A 203 22.20 -5.68 -0.54
CA LEU A 203 22.72 -6.65 -1.51
C LEU A 203 21.57 -7.20 -2.34
N GLY A 204 21.49 -6.79 -3.61
CA GLY A 204 20.39 -7.17 -4.52
C GLY A 204 19.19 -6.23 -4.46
N THR A 205 18.29 -6.41 -5.41
CA THR A 205 17.09 -5.59 -5.60
C THR A 205 15.84 -6.45 -5.39
N ASP A 206 14.88 -5.97 -4.60
CA ASP A 206 13.54 -6.56 -4.55
C ASP A 206 12.73 -6.08 -5.77
N ASP A 207 12.94 -6.77 -6.89
CA ASP A 207 12.29 -6.42 -8.16
C ASP A 207 10.77 -6.55 -8.12
N THR A 208 10.24 -7.48 -7.34
CA THR A 208 8.79 -7.64 -7.19
C THR A 208 8.16 -6.38 -6.60
N THR A 209 8.75 -5.84 -5.54
CA THR A 209 8.30 -4.58 -4.94
C THR A 209 8.57 -3.40 -5.87
N LEU A 210 9.72 -3.35 -6.54
CA LEU A 210 10.09 -2.29 -7.46
C LEU A 210 9.08 -2.19 -8.63
N ILE A 211 8.78 -3.32 -9.28
CA ILE A 211 7.79 -3.41 -10.36
C ILE A 211 6.41 -2.99 -9.85
N ARG A 212 5.94 -3.60 -8.76
CA ARG A 212 4.63 -3.31 -8.20
C ARG A 212 4.44 -1.81 -7.97
N VAL A 213 5.35 -1.17 -7.28
CA VAL A 213 5.20 0.25 -6.92
C VAL A 213 5.31 1.13 -8.15
N ILE A 214 6.32 0.95 -9.00
CA ILE A 214 6.47 1.78 -10.19
C ILE A 214 5.24 1.65 -11.09
N VAL A 215 4.84 0.43 -11.43
CA VAL A 215 3.75 0.19 -12.38
C VAL A 215 2.39 0.66 -11.83
N THR A 216 2.10 0.45 -10.56
CA THR A 216 0.80 0.85 -9.99
C THR A 216 0.71 2.32 -9.64
N ARG A 217 1.85 3.05 -9.53
CA ARG A 217 1.86 4.47 -9.12
C ARG A 217 2.16 5.45 -10.26
N THR A 218 2.61 4.97 -11.42
CA THR A 218 3.03 5.84 -12.54
C THR A 218 1.96 6.86 -12.94
N GLU A 219 0.71 6.44 -13.06
CA GLU A 219 -0.41 7.29 -13.50
C GLU A 219 -1.16 7.95 -12.32
N ILE A 220 -0.73 7.72 -11.08
CA ILE A 220 -1.43 8.22 -9.88
C ILE A 220 -0.66 9.40 -9.26
N ASP A 221 0.54 9.15 -8.73
CA ASP A 221 1.29 10.14 -7.95
C ASP A 221 2.82 10.01 -8.09
N MET A 222 3.31 9.40 -9.15
CA MET A 222 4.75 9.14 -9.35
C MET A 222 5.60 10.41 -9.23
N GLN A 223 5.12 11.55 -9.71
CA GLN A 223 5.87 12.80 -9.63
C GLN A 223 6.08 13.26 -8.18
N TYR A 224 5.08 13.08 -7.33
CA TYR A 224 5.20 13.37 -5.90
C TYR A 224 6.12 12.37 -5.20
N ILE A 225 6.10 11.09 -5.61
CA ILE A 225 7.00 10.05 -5.10
C ILE A 225 8.45 10.40 -5.45
N LYS A 226 8.74 10.83 -6.69
CA LYS A 226 10.06 11.27 -7.13
C LYS A 226 10.56 12.46 -6.31
N ALA A 227 9.70 13.45 -6.08
CA ALA A 227 10.02 14.62 -5.26
C ALA A 227 10.36 14.25 -3.80
N GLU A 228 9.55 13.41 -3.17
CA GLU A 228 9.80 12.93 -1.80
C GLU A 228 11.06 12.04 -1.73
N TYR A 229 11.34 11.26 -2.77
CA TYR A 229 12.56 10.44 -2.86
C TYR A 229 13.80 11.33 -2.91
N LEU A 230 13.85 12.30 -3.82
CA LEU A 230 14.94 13.26 -3.95
C LEU A 230 15.15 14.06 -2.66
N LYS A 231 14.05 14.58 -2.09
CA LYS A 231 14.08 15.34 -0.83
C LYS A 231 14.74 14.55 0.30
N LYS A 232 14.40 13.27 0.41
CA LYS A 232 14.86 12.43 1.52
C LYS A 232 16.24 11.82 1.30
N TYR A 233 16.52 11.32 0.09
CA TYR A 233 17.72 10.50 -0.19
C TYR A 233 18.80 11.24 -0.96
N LYS A 234 18.55 12.49 -1.38
CA LYS A 234 19.51 13.35 -2.10
C LYS A 234 20.01 12.75 -3.43
N LYS A 235 19.30 11.78 -3.97
CA LYS A 235 19.50 11.10 -5.25
C LYS A 235 18.16 11.02 -5.96
N THR A 236 18.13 11.19 -7.29
CA THR A 236 16.87 11.03 -8.02
C THR A 236 16.42 9.58 -8.03
N LEU A 237 15.10 9.36 -8.10
CA LEU A 237 14.58 8.00 -8.22
C LEU A 237 15.04 7.34 -9.52
N ASN A 238 15.12 8.10 -10.62
CA ASN A 238 15.61 7.60 -11.91
C ASN A 238 17.05 7.09 -11.80
N ASP A 239 17.95 7.84 -11.14
CA ASP A 239 19.34 7.42 -10.96
C ASP A 239 19.44 6.18 -10.05
N ALA A 240 18.58 6.10 -9.03
CA ALA A 240 18.54 4.93 -8.18
C ALA A 240 18.11 3.68 -8.97
N VAL A 241 17.01 3.76 -9.74
CA VAL A 241 16.53 2.66 -10.58
C VAL A 241 17.56 2.30 -11.66
N HIS A 242 18.21 3.29 -12.26
CA HIS A 242 19.26 3.05 -13.25
C HIS A 242 20.42 2.25 -12.66
N SER A 243 20.86 2.55 -11.45
CA SER A 243 21.99 1.84 -10.82
C SER A 243 21.64 0.40 -10.38
N GLU A 244 20.39 0.12 -10.11
CA GLU A 244 19.91 -1.18 -9.55
C GLU A 244 19.36 -2.14 -10.60
N THR A 245 19.16 -1.69 -11.83
CA THR A 245 18.55 -2.49 -12.90
C THR A 245 19.39 -2.50 -14.15
N SER A 246 19.07 -3.36 -15.13
CA SER A 246 19.84 -3.47 -16.38
C SER A 246 18.95 -3.84 -17.59
N GLY A 247 19.50 -3.69 -18.80
CA GLY A 247 18.88 -4.14 -20.04
C GLY A 247 17.53 -3.47 -20.35
N HIS A 248 16.68 -4.17 -21.08
CA HIS A 248 15.35 -3.70 -21.47
C HIS A 248 14.41 -3.47 -20.27
N TYR A 249 14.59 -4.23 -19.20
CA TYR A 249 13.87 -4.02 -17.93
C TYR A 249 14.13 -2.64 -17.36
N ARG A 250 15.41 -2.20 -17.29
CA ARG A 250 15.79 -0.83 -16.89
C ARG A 250 15.13 0.21 -17.79
N THR A 251 15.26 0.03 -19.12
CA THR A 251 14.69 0.95 -20.08
C THR A 251 13.20 1.14 -19.88
N PHE A 252 12.47 0.05 -19.65
CA PHE A 252 11.03 0.09 -19.42
C PHE A 252 10.67 0.81 -18.13
N LEU A 253 11.35 0.52 -17.02
CA LEU A 253 11.08 1.19 -15.74
C LEU A 253 11.37 2.69 -15.83
N LEU A 254 12.47 3.09 -16.46
CA LEU A 254 12.82 4.50 -16.65
C LEU A 254 11.82 5.22 -17.55
N PHE A 255 11.29 4.54 -18.58
CA PHE A 255 10.19 5.06 -19.40
C PHE A 255 8.96 5.36 -18.55
N LEU A 256 8.55 4.45 -17.67
CA LEU A 256 7.42 4.64 -16.75
C LEU A 256 7.64 5.79 -15.76
N LEU A 257 8.85 5.98 -15.28
CA LEU A 257 9.21 7.08 -14.37
C LEU A 257 9.18 8.45 -15.06
N GLY A 258 9.36 8.46 -16.39
CA GLY A 258 9.49 9.70 -17.15
C GLY A 258 10.78 10.46 -16.83
N PRO A 259 10.98 11.64 -17.43
CA PRO A 259 12.21 12.43 -17.24
C PRO A 259 12.35 12.97 -15.81
N ASN A 260 13.57 13.21 -15.36
CA ASN A 260 13.84 13.96 -14.15
C ASN A 260 13.37 15.41 -14.35
N ARG A 261 12.34 15.79 -13.63
CA ARG A 261 11.86 17.18 -13.56
C ARG A 261 12.04 17.70 -12.15
#